data_d6cd985c7b05c0e871d8d6a838bc4ff4
#
_entry.id   d6cd985c7b05c0e871d8d6a838bc4ff4
#
_cell.length_a   1.000
_cell.length_b   1.000
_cell.length_c   1.000
_cell.angle_alpha   90.00
_cell.angle_beta   90.00
_cell.angle_gamma   90.00
#
_symmetry.space_group_name_H-M   'P 1'
#
loop_
_entity.id
_entity.type
_entity.pdbx_description
1 polymer ?
#
loop_
_entity_poly.entity_id
_entity_poly.type
_entity_poly.pdbx_seq_one_letter_code
_entity_poly.pdbx_strand_id
1 'polypeptide(L)'
;MIVVERIAPDGTAHKISIRGHEIVADMAAPDGGDEGPDPHDLYDAALGTCKAMTMLWYAQRNAIPVEGIHVGVIRDASEERKGLYKLTTRIALTGPMTDEQHEKLIAVAAKCPIHKLMSDVETQIETIAVPRTGDPEG
;
A
#
# COMPACT_ATOMS: atom_id res chain seq x y z
N MET A 1 0.33 13.79 10.71
CA MET A 1 1.26 12.78 11.23
C MET A 1 0.57 11.41 11.25
N ILE A 2 1.32 10.36 11.02
CA ILE A 2 0.83 8.99 11.20
C ILE A 2 1.32 8.51 12.56
N VAL A 3 0.42 7.97 13.38
CA VAL A 3 0.75 7.49 14.73
C VAL A 3 0.44 6.00 14.81
N VAL A 4 1.38 5.23 15.33
CA VAL A 4 1.24 3.79 15.53
C VAL A 4 1.41 3.48 17.01
N GLU A 5 0.40 2.86 17.62
CA GLU A 5 0.37 2.55 19.04
C GLU A 5 0.01 1.08 19.27
N ARG A 6 0.75 0.44 20.18
CA ARG A 6 0.37 -0.91 20.64
C ARG A 6 -0.98 -0.83 21.38
N ILE A 7 -1.91 -1.74 21.06
CA ILE A 7 -3.27 -1.70 21.62
C ILE A 7 -3.29 -2.19 23.07
N ALA A 8 -2.57 -3.27 23.38
CA ALA A 8 -2.57 -3.88 24.70
C ALA A 8 -1.19 -4.44 25.05
N PRO A 9 -0.81 -4.44 26.34
CA PRO A 9 0.54 -4.85 26.74
C PRO A 9 0.81 -6.35 26.61
N ASP A 10 -0.21 -7.17 26.39
CA ASP A 10 -0.10 -8.62 26.21
C ASP A 10 -0.32 -9.07 24.78
N GLY A 11 -0.56 -8.14 23.86
CA GLY A 11 -0.82 -8.45 22.45
C GLY A 11 0.21 -7.89 21.50
N THR A 12 0.09 -8.24 20.23
CA THR A 12 0.95 -7.77 19.15
C THR A 12 0.25 -6.78 18.23
N ALA A 13 -1.07 -6.63 18.35
CA ALA A 13 -1.85 -5.73 17.51
C ALA A 13 -1.53 -4.25 17.79
N HIS A 14 -1.50 -3.46 16.73
CA HIS A 14 -1.26 -2.02 16.79
C HIS A 14 -2.36 -1.27 16.06
N LYS A 15 -2.67 -0.09 16.57
CA LYS A 15 -3.60 0.84 15.92
C LYS A 15 -2.78 1.85 15.13
N ILE A 16 -3.15 2.06 13.89
CA ILE A 16 -2.58 3.08 13.02
C ILE A 16 -3.62 4.18 12.84
N SER A 17 -3.26 5.40 13.22
CA SER A 17 -4.13 6.58 13.07
C SER A 17 -3.56 7.47 11.97
N ILE A 18 -4.36 7.73 10.94
CA ILE A 18 -3.98 8.53 9.77
C ILE A 18 -5.12 9.51 9.46
N ARG A 19 -4.93 10.78 9.75
CA ARG A 19 -5.91 11.84 9.41
C ARG A 19 -7.35 11.50 9.81
N GLY A 20 -7.57 10.96 11.01
CA GLY A 20 -8.89 10.56 11.48
C GLY A 20 -9.34 9.17 11.03
N HIS A 21 -8.56 8.47 10.22
CA HIS A 21 -8.80 7.06 9.87
C HIS A 21 -8.04 6.15 10.82
N GLU A 22 -8.63 5.02 11.15
CA GLU A 22 -7.98 4.03 12.02
C GLU A 22 -7.89 2.68 11.30
N ILE A 23 -6.73 2.05 11.38
CA ILE A 23 -6.47 0.72 10.83
C ILE A 23 -5.78 -0.10 11.91
N VAL A 24 -6.14 -1.37 12.02
CA VAL A 24 -5.43 -2.31 12.90
C VAL A 24 -4.42 -3.08 12.06
N ALA A 25 -3.18 -3.11 12.53
CA ALA A 25 -2.11 -3.93 11.96
C ALA A 25 -1.62 -4.91 13.03
N ASP A 26 -1.19 -6.08 12.61
CA ASP A 26 -0.73 -7.12 13.52
C ASP A 26 0.33 -7.99 12.83
N MET A 27 1.02 -8.77 13.62
CA MET A 27 1.87 -9.84 13.10
C MET A 27 0.99 -11.00 12.69
N ALA A 28 1.31 -11.64 11.57
CA ALA A 28 0.63 -12.86 11.14
C ALA A 28 0.88 -14.01 12.12
N ALA A 29 -0.05 -14.95 12.19
CA ALA A 29 0.14 -16.16 12.95
C ALA A 29 1.32 -16.99 12.37
N PRO A 30 2.13 -17.70 13.20
CA PRO A 30 2.00 -17.88 14.65
C PRO A 30 2.67 -16.78 15.49
N ASP A 31 3.35 -15.81 14.88
CA ASP A 31 4.13 -14.79 15.60
C ASP A 31 3.25 -13.78 16.34
N GLY A 32 2.06 -13.53 15.84
CA GLY A 32 1.09 -12.62 16.45
C GLY A 32 -0.34 -13.12 16.36
N GLY A 33 -1.28 -12.26 16.71
CA GLY A 33 -2.70 -12.60 16.75
C GLY A 33 -3.41 -12.58 15.40
N ASP A 34 -2.76 -12.12 14.36
CA ASP A 34 -3.32 -11.99 13.01
C ASP A 34 -4.65 -11.22 12.98
N GLU A 35 -4.74 -10.16 13.80
CA GLU A 35 -5.94 -9.33 13.90
C GLU A 35 -6.04 -8.25 12.81
N GLY A 36 -5.03 -8.14 11.99
CA GLY A 36 -4.99 -7.21 10.86
C GLY A 36 -3.82 -7.52 9.95
N PRO A 37 -3.67 -6.79 8.83
CA PRO A 37 -2.55 -6.98 7.94
C PRO A 37 -1.22 -6.62 8.62
N ASP A 38 -0.14 -7.28 8.20
CA ASP A 38 1.19 -6.96 8.69
C ASP A 38 1.80 -5.78 7.88
N PRO A 39 2.97 -5.25 8.30
CA PRO A 39 3.58 -4.13 7.58
C PRO A 39 3.91 -4.41 6.11
N HIS A 40 4.33 -5.62 5.76
CA HIS A 40 4.57 -5.99 4.35
C HIS A 40 3.28 -5.98 3.55
N ASP A 41 2.17 -6.44 4.13
CA ASP A 41 0.85 -6.40 3.49
C ASP A 41 0.44 -4.95 3.20
N LEU A 42 0.65 -4.05 4.17
CA LEU A 42 0.33 -2.63 4.01
C LEU A 42 1.19 -1.98 2.94
N TYR A 43 2.46 -2.34 2.87
CA TYR A 43 3.38 -1.85 1.85
C TYR A 43 2.93 -2.28 0.45
N ASP A 44 2.61 -3.55 0.28
CA ASP A 44 2.15 -4.10 -1.00
C ASP A 44 0.78 -3.54 -1.39
N ALA A 45 -0.12 -3.39 -0.42
CA ALA A 45 -1.44 -2.82 -0.63
C ALA A 45 -1.37 -1.37 -1.12
N ALA A 46 -0.39 -0.60 -0.66
CA ALA A 46 -0.19 0.77 -1.11
C ALA A 46 0.05 0.82 -2.62
N LEU A 47 0.83 -0.11 -3.17
CA LEU A 47 1.08 -0.20 -4.61
C LEU A 47 -0.20 -0.50 -5.39
N GLY A 48 -0.94 -1.53 -4.98
CA GLY A 48 -2.19 -1.91 -5.65
C GLY A 48 -3.24 -0.81 -5.59
N THR A 49 -3.39 -0.18 -4.44
CA THR A 49 -4.33 0.92 -4.23
C THR A 49 -3.98 2.12 -5.11
N CYS A 50 -2.70 2.47 -5.18
CA CYS A 50 -2.24 3.59 -6.00
C CYS A 50 -2.52 3.34 -7.49
N LYS A 51 -2.26 2.14 -7.98
CA LYS A 51 -2.55 1.79 -9.38
C LYS A 51 -4.05 1.90 -9.69
N ALA A 52 -4.88 1.36 -8.81
CA ALA A 52 -6.33 1.42 -8.97
C ALA A 52 -6.84 2.86 -9.01
N MET A 53 -6.42 3.66 -8.05
CA MET A 53 -6.85 5.07 -7.96
C MET A 53 -6.31 5.93 -9.10
N THR A 54 -5.09 5.67 -9.55
CA THR A 54 -4.49 6.38 -10.69
C THR A 54 -5.25 6.10 -11.98
N MET A 55 -5.64 4.85 -12.22
CA MET A 55 -6.47 4.49 -13.37
C MET A 55 -7.84 5.16 -13.31
N LEU A 56 -8.48 5.12 -12.14
CA LEU A 56 -9.79 5.77 -11.96
C LEU A 56 -9.72 7.27 -12.19
N TRP A 57 -8.72 7.92 -11.60
CA TRP A 57 -8.49 9.36 -11.79
C TRP A 57 -8.33 9.72 -13.27
N TYR A 58 -7.53 8.95 -14.01
CA TYR A 58 -7.32 9.16 -15.43
C TYR A 58 -8.59 8.91 -16.24
N ALA A 59 -9.31 7.83 -15.92
CA ALA A 59 -10.56 7.49 -16.60
C ALA A 59 -11.61 8.61 -16.43
N GLN A 60 -11.75 9.15 -15.24
CA GLN A 60 -12.68 10.26 -14.97
C GLN A 60 -12.34 11.51 -15.78
N ARG A 61 -11.06 11.84 -15.91
CA ARG A 61 -10.61 13.02 -16.65
C ARG A 61 -10.71 12.87 -18.17
N ASN A 62 -10.72 11.65 -18.67
CA ASN A 62 -10.72 11.37 -20.10
C ASN A 62 -12.00 10.70 -20.57
N ALA A 63 -13.04 10.69 -19.73
CA ALA A 63 -14.35 10.12 -20.03
C ALA A 63 -14.27 8.66 -20.50
N ILE A 64 -13.39 7.87 -19.90
CA ILE A 64 -13.28 6.44 -20.17
C ILE A 64 -14.30 5.70 -19.29
N PRO A 65 -15.21 4.90 -19.87
CA PRO A 65 -16.28 4.26 -19.10
C PRO A 65 -15.81 2.99 -18.39
N VAL A 66 -14.97 3.14 -17.37
CA VAL A 66 -14.58 2.04 -16.50
C VAL A 66 -15.62 1.88 -15.38
N GLU A 67 -16.02 0.65 -15.11
CA GLU A 67 -16.96 0.31 -14.04
C GLU A 67 -16.26 -0.35 -12.87
N GLY A 68 -15.59 -1.47 -13.11
CA GLY A 68 -14.87 -2.21 -12.09
C GLY A 68 -13.36 -2.15 -12.28
N ILE A 69 -12.66 -2.04 -11.16
CA ILE A 69 -11.20 -2.07 -11.13
C ILE A 69 -10.79 -3.10 -10.08
N HIS A 70 -10.03 -4.10 -10.50
CA HIS A 70 -9.51 -5.14 -9.62
C HIS A 70 -8.01 -5.23 -9.81
N VAL A 71 -7.26 -5.05 -8.72
CA VAL A 71 -5.80 -5.13 -8.74
C VAL A 71 -5.36 -6.16 -7.70
N GLY A 72 -4.76 -7.24 -8.16
CA GLY A 72 -4.10 -8.21 -7.30
C GLY A 72 -2.61 -7.89 -7.23
N VAL A 73 -2.03 -8.00 -6.04
CA VAL A 73 -0.59 -7.80 -5.84
C VAL A 73 -0.02 -9.10 -5.28
N ILE A 74 0.99 -9.63 -5.95
CA ILE A 74 1.67 -10.87 -5.56
C ILE A 74 3.09 -10.53 -5.20
N ARG A 75 3.50 -10.90 -3.98
CA ARG A 75 4.88 -10.69 -3.54
C ARG A 75 5.72 -11.94 -3.69
N ASP A 76 6.99 -11.75 -4.03
CA ASP A 76 8.02 -12.74 -3.88
C ASP A 76 9.14 -12.13 -3.02
N ALA A 77 9.14 -12.46 -1.75
CA ALA A 77 10.08 -11.96 -0.76
C ALA A 77 11.26 -12.91 -0.54
N SER A 78 11.44 -13.92 -1.40
CA SER A 78 12.46 -14.96 -1.21
C SER A 78 13.89 -14.40 -1.20
N GLU A 79 14.12 -13.26 -1.84
CA GLU A 79 15.43 -12.61 -1.91
C GLU A 79 15.47 -11.24 -1.23
N GLU A 80 14.50 -10.94 -0.39
CA GLU A 80 14.40 -9.64 0.29
C GLU A 80 15.67 -9.30 1.08
N ARG A 81 16.22 -10.26 1.81
CA ARG A 81 17.45 -10.08 2.59
C ARG A 81 18.68 -9.84 1.71
N LYS A 82 18.62 -10.22 0.45
CA LYS A 82 19.67 -9.99 -0.55
C LYS A 82 19.50 -8.67 -1.29
N GLY A 83 18.49 -7.89 -0.92
CA GLY A 83 18.21 -6.58 -1.50
C GLY A 83 17.27 -6.62 -2.70
N LEU A 84 16.52 -7.71 -2.90
CA LEU A 84 15.56 -7.81 -3.99
C LEU A 84 14.18 -8.21 -3.47
N TYR A 85 13.21 -7.32 -3.65
CA TYR A 85 11.82 -7.53 -3.29
C TYR A 85 10.96 -7.41 -4.54
N LYS A 86 10.29 -8.50 -4.91
CA LYS A 86 9.54 -8.57 -6.17
C LYS A 86 8.06 -8.45 -5.93
N LEU A 87 7.42 -7.54 -6.66
CA LEU A 87 5.97 -7.36 -6.66
C LEU A 87 5.45 -7.50 -8.08
N THR A 88 4.41 -8.31 -8.25
CA THR A 88 3.69 -8.44 -9.51
C THR A 88 2.28 -7.94 -9.29
N THR A 89 1.82 -7.02 -10.14
CA THR A 89 0.44 -6.53 -10.10
C THR A 89 -0.35 -7.10 -11.27
N ARG A 90 -1.54 -7.62 -10.96
CA ARG A 90 -2.47 -8.18 -11.96
C ARG A 90 -3.72 -7.32 -11.94
N ILE A 91 -4.08 -6.78 -13.11
CA ILE A 91 -5.15 -5.79 -13.23
C ILE A 91 -6.25 -6.34 -14.11
N ALA A 92 -7.48 -6.31 -13.61
CA ALA A 92 -8.68 -6.63 -14.37
C ALA A 92 -9.62 -5.42 -14.32
N LEU A 93 -10.02 -4.95 -15.50
CA LEU A 93 -10.93 -3.83 -15.66
C LEU A 93 -12.22 -4.30 -16.32
N THR A 94 -13.35 -3.76 -15.89
CA THR A 94 -14.66 -4.00 -16.50
C THR A 94 -15.31 -2.69 -16.91
N GLY A 95 -16.20 -2.74 -17.87
CA GLY A 95 -16.92 -1.58 -18.39
C GLY A 95 -16.90 -1.54 -19.91
N PRO A 96 -17.76 -0.72 -20.53
CA PRO A 96 -17.88 -0.64 -21.98
C PRO A 96 -16.80 0.23 -22.63
N MET A 97 -15.55 0.08 -22.18
CA MET A 97 -14.42 0.79 -22.77
C MET A 97 -13.90 0.06 -24.01
N THR A 98 -13.27 0.79 -24.91
CA THR A 98 -12.61 0.21 -26.08
C THR A 98 -11.31 -0.47 -25.67
N ASP A 99 -10.77 -1.32 -26.55
CA ASP A 99 -9.48 -1.97 -26.31
C ASP A 99 -8.36 -0.94 -26.18
N GLU A 100 -8.41 0.14 -26.96
CA GLU A 100 -7.46 1.25 -26.89
C GLU A 100 -7.51 1.97 -25.54
N GLN A 101 -8.72 2.22 -25.04
CA GLN A 101 -8.93 2.82 -23.73
C GLN A 101 -8.42 1.91 -22.62
N HIS A 102 -8.67 0.62 -22.72
CA HIS A 102 -8.16 -0.38 -21.77
C HIS A 102 -6.63 -0.35 -21.73
N GLU A 103 -5.98 -0.42 -22.89
CA GLU A 103 -4.51 -0.37 -22.99
C GLU A 103 -3.94 0.91 -22.37
N LYS A 104 -4.64 2.05 -22.57
CA LYS A 104 -4.23 3.32 -22.01
C LYS A 104 -4.28 3.31 -20.49
N LEU A 105 -5.32 2.75 -19.90
CA LEU A 105 -5.43 2.63 -18.45
C LEU A 105 -4.33 1.74 -17.85
N ILE A 106 -4.01 0.63 -18.49
CA ILE A 106 -2.91 -0.24 -18.06
C ILE A 106 -1.57 0.52 -18.11
N ALA A 107 -1.33 1.28 -19.17
CA ALA A 107 -0.11 2.08 -19.30
C ALA A 107 -0.01 3.16 -18.21
N VAL A 108 -1.14 3.78 -17.85
CA VAL A 108 -1.22 4.76 -16.76
C VAL A 108 -0.91 4.11 -15.41
N ALA A 109 -1.45 2.90 -15.18
CA ALA A 109 -1.20 2.15 -13.94
C ALA A 109 0.28 1.83 -13.75
N ALA A 110 1.02 1.58 -14.82
CA ALA A 110 2.45 1.29 -14.76
C ALA A 110 3.28 2.47 -14.24
N LYS A 111 2.72 3.68 -14.28
CA LYS A 111 3.39 4.92 -13.89
C LYS A 111 2.80 5.56 -12.63
N CYS A 112 2.16 4.78 -11.77
CA CYS A 112 1.57 5.34 -10.56
C CYS A 112 2.65 5.91 -9.61
N PRO A 113 2.33 6.95 -8.81
CA PRO A 113 3.31 7.61 -7.95
C PRO A 113 4.00 6.68 -6.96
N ILE A 114 3.29 5.72 -6.40
CA ILE A 114 3.87 4.78 -5.43
C ILE A 114 4.84 3.81 -6.12
N HIS A 115 4.55 3.37 -7.34
CA HIS A 115 5.48 2.54 -8.12
C HIS A 115 6.81 3.27 -8.28
N LYS A 116 6.76 4.53 -8.67
CA LYS A 116 7.97 5.36 -8.83
C LYS A 116 8.69 5.53 -7.49
N LEU A 117 7.93 5.82 -6.42
CA LEU A 117 8.48 5.99 -5.08
C LEU A 117 9.22 4.74 -4.59
N MET A 118 8.67 3.56 -4.85
CA MET A 118 9.26 2.28 -4.44
C MET A 118 10.49 1.88 -5.25
N SER A 119 10.52 2.21 -6.56
CA SER A 119 11.54 1.69 -7.48
C SER A 119 12.61 2.69 -7.88
N ASP A 120 12.29 4.00 -7.93
CA ASP A 120 13.16 5.00 -8.54
C ASP A 120 13.60 6.13 -7.59
N VAL A 121 13.02 6.21 -6.40
CA VAL A 121 13.28 7.31 -5.47
C VAL A 121 14.06 6.83 -4.26
N GLU A 122 15.11 7.55 -3.90
CA GLU A 122 15.83 7.28 -2.67
C GLU A 122 15.02 7.77 -1.48
N THR A 123 14.78 6.90 -0.50
CA THR A 123 14.10 7.25 0.75
C THR A 123 15.13 7.37 1.86
N GLN A 124 15.18 8.53 2.51
CA GLN A 124 16.03 8.76 3.65
C GLN A 124 15.19 8.68 4.92
N ILE A 125 15.63 7.85 5.87
CA ILE A 125 14.89 7.57 7.10
C ILE A 125 15.75 7.90 8.31
N GLU A 126 15.20 8.68 9.23
CA GLU A 126 15.83 9.01 10.50
C GLU A 126 14.98 8.42 11.63
N THR A 127 15.63 7.81 12.61
CA THR A 127 14.94 7.23 13.77
C THR A 127 15.40 7.95 15.04
N ILE A 128 14.46 8.57 15.75
CA ILE A 128 14.73 9.38 16.95
C ILE A 128 14.01 8.77 18.14
N ALA A 129 14.74 8.55 19.23
CA ALA A 129 14.13 8.15 20.50
C ALA A 129 13.71 9.39 21.28
N VAL A 130 12.46 9.42 21.75
CA VAL A 130 11.98 10.46 22.65
C VAL A 130 12.06 9.97 24.09
N PRO A 131 12.08 10.89 25.11
CA PRO A 131 12.07 10.48 26.53
C PRO A 131 10.86 9.59 26.83
N ARG A 132 11.02 8.65 27.77
CA ARG A 132 9.98 7.68 28.14
C ARG A 132 8.64 8.29 28.53
N THR A 133 8.64 9.52 28.98
CA THR A 133 7.44 10.28 29.38
C THR A 133 7.03 11.30 28.33
N GLY A 134 7.73 11.32 27.16
CA GLY A 134 7.48 12.27 26.10
C GLY A 134 6.36 11.84 25.17
N ASP A 135 5.80 12.83 24.50
CA ASP A 135 4.83 12.64 23.44
C ASP A 135 5.58 12.47 22.12
N PRO A 136 5.41 11.34 21.39
CA PRO A 136 6.09 11.13 20.12
C PRO A 136 5.65 12.10 19.02
N GLU A 137 4.53 12.78 19.22
CA GLU A 137 4.01 13.78 18.28
C GLU A 137 4.50 15.20 18.58
N GLY A 138 5.04 15.39 19.79
CA GLY A 138 5.42 16.70 20.31
C GLY A 138 6.69 17.33 19.76
#